data_de2b5bdec0a3d8adc9989f2bc3ee7b72
#
_entry.id   de2b5bdec0a3d8adc9989f2bc3ee7b72
#
_cell.length_a   1.000
_cell.length_b   1.000
_cell.length_c   1.000
_cell.angle_alpha   90.00
_cell.angle_beta   90.00
_cell.angle_gamma   90.00
#
_symmetry.space_group_name_H-M   'P 1'
#
loop_
_entity.id
_entity.type
_entity.pdbx_description
1 polymer ?
#
loop_
_entity_poly.entity_id
_entity_poly.type
_entity_poly.pdbx_seq_one_letter_code
_entity_poly.pdbx_strand_id
1 'polypeptide(L)'
;LMIRRPPRSTLDRSSAASDVYKRQPMNQEHAFALAIEKILKIEVPIRAQYIRVMFCEIGRILSHILNVTTQAMDVGALTPTLWGFEEREILMGFYEKVSGSRLHANYFRAGGVHQDLPKGLDKEIGKFCERFPKIINDLELLLTDNRIFKQRNVDIGVVSKQDALDYSFSGVMLRGSGVPWDLRKSQPYDCYEQFEFKIPVGKNGDCYDRYLCRIEEMKESVNIINQCLANLPVGPIKTDDGKISPPPKKEIKQSMEALIHHFKLYTEGYRVDKDEIYTAVEAPKGEFGVYLISDGSSKPYKCKIRAPGFSHLQAMDYLIKGHMLADVPAVLGSMDIVFGEVDR
;
A
#
# COMPACT_ATOMS: atom_id res chain seq x y z
N LEU A 1 -36.29 -19.13 -3.60
CA LEU A 1 -35.99 -18.53 -2.29
C LEU A 1 -34.53 -18.03 -2.32
N MET A 2 -34.36 -16.74 -2.67
CA MET A 2 -33.07 -16.09 -2.50
C MET A 2 -32.82 -15.91 -1.00
N ILE A 3 -31.94 -16.71 -0.44
CA ILE A 3 -31.44 -16.48 0.91
C ILE A 3 -30.64 -15.17 0.87
N ARG A 4 -31.22 -14.08 1.39
CA ARG A 4 -30.48 -12.84 1.62
C ARG A 4 -29.32 -13.19 2.54
N ARG A 5 -28.10 -13.05 2.04
CA ARG A 5 -26.91 -13.11 2.89
C ARG A 5 -27.07 -12.10 4.03
N PRO A 6 -26.71 -12.44 5.27
CA PRO A 6 -26.79 -11.50 6.39
C PRO A 6 -25.99 -10.22 6.04
N PRO A 7 -26.42 -9.06 6.53
CA PRO A 7 -25.69 -7.81 6.28
C PRO A 7 -24.24 -7.98 6.75
N ARG A 8 -23.31 -7.87 5.81
CA ARG A 8 -21.89 -7.98 6.10
C ARG A 8 -21.48 -6.86 7.04
N SER A 9 -20.67 -7.19 8.02
CA SER A 9 -20.16 -6.24 9.01
C SER A 9 -19.30 -5.13 8.37
N THR A 10 -18.99 -4.08 9.11
CA THR A 10 -18.13 -2.98 8.67
C THR A 10 -16.73 -3.49 8.27
N LEU A 11 -16.27 -4.57 8.92
CA LEU A 11 -15.05 -5.28 8.57
C LEU A 11 -15.09 -5.88 7.14
N ASP A 12 -16.24 -6.40 6.71
CA ASP A 12 -16.39 -6.96 5.35
C ASP A 12 -16.35 -5.87 4.28
N ARG A 13 -16.71 -4.63 4.59
CA ARG A 13 -16.61 -3.52 3.66
C ARG A 13 -15.18 -3.00 3.52
N SER A 14 -14.38 -3.07 4.58
CA SER A 14 -12.94 -2.78 4.47
C SER A 14 -12.22 -3.86 3.66
N SER A 15 -12.61 -5.13 3.81
CA SER A 15 -12.09 -6.20 2.97
C SER A 15 -12.56 -6.08 1.53
N ALA A 16 -13.79 -5.58 1.27
CA ALA A 16 -14.26 -5.30 -0.07
C ALA A 16 -13.50 -4.14 -0.73
N ALA A 17 -13.09 -3.13 0.04
CA ALA A 17 -12.20 -2.08 -0.47
C ALA A 17 -10.81 -2.64 -0.82
N SER A 18 -10.29 -3.62 -0.07
CA SER A 18 -9.05 -4.31 -0.40
C SER A 18 -9.19 -5.32 -1.53
N ASP A 19 -10.39 -5.87 -1.72
CA ASP A 19 -10.71 -6.85 -2.78
C ASP A 19 -10.66 -6.23 -4.19
N VAL A 20 -11.03 -4.97 -4.31
CA VAL A 20 -10.96 -4.22 -5.57
C VAL A 20 -9.52 -3.97 -6.02
N TYR A 21 -8.54 -4.03 -5.11
CA TYR A 21 -7.19 -3.49 -5.31
C TYR A 21 -6.08 -4.54 -5.18
N LYS A 22 -6.09 -5.54 -6.03
CA LYS A 22 -5.20 -6.71 -6.04
C LYS A 22 -3.67 -6.43 -6.02
N ARG A 23 -3.23 -5.16 -6.06
CA ARG A 23 -1.79 -4.80 -6.09
C ARG A 23 -1.27 -4.10 -4.84
N GLN A 24 -2.15 -3.56 -3.95
CA GLN A 24 -1.75 -2.79 -2.77
C GLN A 24 -2.58 -3.11 -1.51
N PRO A 25 -2.88 -4.37 -1.19
CA PRO A 25 -3.92 -4.69 -0.22
C PRO A 25 -3.69 -4.09 1.16
N MET A 26 -2.50 -4.22 1.75
CA MET A 26 -2.25 -3.77 3.12
C MET A 26 -2.15 -2.26 3.27
N ASN A 27 -1.63 -1.53 2.28
CA ASN A 27 -1.57 -0.06 2.34
C ASN A 27 -2.97 0.58 2.35
N GLN A 28 -3.93 -0.06 1.69
CA GLN A 28 -5.31 0.42 1.64
C GLN A 28 -6.08 0.11 2.91
N GLU A 29 -5.87 -1.10 3.46
CA GLU A 29 -6.36 -1.45 4.80
C GLU A 29 -5.83 -0.46 5.84
N HIS A 30 -4.57 -0.05 5.70
CA HIS A 30 -3.93 0.92 6.58
C HIS A 30 -4.64 2.27 6.59
N ALA A 31 -4.91 2.86 5.42
CA ALA A 31 -5.63 4.13 5.32
C ALA A 31 -7.02 4.08 5.98
N PHE A 32 -7.74 2.98 5.80
CA PHE A 32 -9.06 2.80 6.40
C PHE A 32 -8.97 2.59 7.91
N ALA A 33 -8.02 1.79 8.39
CA ALA A 33 -7.79 1.58 9.82
C ALA A 33 -7.43 2.90 10.52
N LEU A 34 -6.52 3.69 9.94
CA LEU A 34 -6.15 5.02 10.45
C LEU A 34 -7.33 5.98 10.50
N ALA A 35 -8.25 5.95 9.51
CA ALA A 35 -9.45 6.79 9.53
C ALA A 35 -10.33 6.46 10.74
N ILE A 36 -10.56 5.18 11.01
CA ILE A 36 -11.35 4.74 12.17
C ILE A 36 -10.63 5.07 13.47
N GLU A 37 -9.34 4.83 13.57
CA GLU A 37 -8.53 5.08 14.76
C GLU A 37 -8.52 6.57 15.14
N LYS A 38 -8.44 7.45 14.15
CA LYS A 38 -8.50 8.89 14.39
C LYS A 38 -9.87 9.35 14.89
N ILE A 39 -10.99 8.83 14.33
CA ILE A 39 -12.34 9.17 14.82
C ILE A 39 -12.54 8.66 16.25
N LEU A 40 -12.11 7.43 16.51
CA LEU A 40 -12.25 6.80 17.83
C LEU A 40 -11.17 7.26 18.83
N LYS A 41 -10.19 8.04 18.38
CA LYS A 41 -9.04 8.52 19.19
C LYS A 41 -8.30 7.37 19.89
N ILE A 42 -8.07 6.28 19.17
CA ILE A 42 -7.39 5.09 19.67
C ILE A 42 -5.88 5.24 19.50
N GLU A 43 -5.15 4.93 20.55
CA GLU A 43 -3.70 4.78 20.48
C GLU A 43 -3.35 3.34 20.06
N VAL A 44 -2.58 3.23 18.97
CA VAL A 44 -2.11 1.95 18.46
C VAL A 44 -0.79 1.59 19.15
N PRO A 45 -0.64 0.36 19.67
CA PRO A 45 0.62 -0.08 20.28
C PRO A 45 1.81 0.04 19.32
N ILE A 46 2.95 0.49 19.81
CA ILE A 46 4.16 0.74 19.01
C ILE A 46 4.58 -0.50 18.22
N ARG A 47 4.52 -1.70 18.81
CA ARG A 47 4.82 -2.94 18.09
C ARG A 47 3.94 -3.14 16.86
N ALA A 48 2.65 -2.83 16.97
CA ALA A 48 1.71 -2.93 15.86
C ALA A 48 2.04 -1.91 14.75
N GLN A 49 2.46 -0.70 15.11
CA GLN A 49 2.90 0.32 14.17
C GLN A 49 4.13 -0.14 13.36
N TYR A 50 5.14 -0.70 14.02
CA TYR A 50 6.32 -1.27 13.35
C TYR A 50 5.95 -2.39 12.37
N ILE A 51 5.07 -3.29 12.78
CA ILE A 51 4.57 -4.37 11.91
C ILE A 51 3.83 -3.79 10.70
N ARG A 52 2.99 -2.77 10.90
CA ARG A 52 2.26 -2.11 9.81
C ARG A 52 3.22 -1.47 8.81
N VAL A 53 4.20 -0.68 9.28
CA VAL A 53 5.21 -0.06 8.43
C VAL A 53 5.97 -1.11 7.63
N MET A 54 6.43 -2.17 8.28
CA MET A 54 7.17 -3.25 7.62
C MET A 54 6.34 -3.89 6.49
N PHE A 55 5.07 -4.22 6.72
CA PHE A 55 4.22 -4.81 5.69
C PHE A 55 3.75 -3.82 4.63
N CYS A 56 3.64 -2.53 4.94
CA CYS A 56 3.43 -1.49 3.94
C CYS A 56 4.61 -1.38 2.97
N GLU A 57 5.84 -1.45 3.48
CA GLU A 57 7.03 -1.41 2.63
C GLU A 57 7.24 -2.72 1.83
N ILE A 58 6.90 -3.89 2.39
CA ILE A 58 6.81 -5.14 1.62
C ILE A 58 5.79 -4.99 0.48
N GLY A 59 4.63 -4.39 0.75
CA GLY A 59 3.62 -4.08 -0.26
C GLY A 59 4.11 -3.12 -1.34
N ARG A 60 4.96 -2.15 -0.97
CA ARG A 60 5.60 -1.24 -1.92
C ARG A 60 6.54 -1.98 -2.85
N ILE A 61 7.40 -2.84 -2.32
CA ILE A 61 8.29 -3.69 -3.13
C ILE A 61 7.46 -4.58 -4.06
N LEU A 62 6.42 -5.24 -3.56
CA LEU A 62 5.50 -6.07 -4.36
C LEU A 62 4.91 -5.31 -5.55
N SER A 63 4.48 -4.08 -5.33
CA SER A 63 3.88 -3.24 -6.38
C SER A 63 4.92 -2.77 -7.38
N HIS A 64 6.07 -2.29 -6.92
CA HIS A 64 7.11 -1.75 -7.79
C HIS A 64 7.78 -2.82 -8.65
N ILE A 65 8.05 -4.02 -8.12
CA ILE A 65 8.54 -5.14 -8.93
C ILE A 65 7.55 -5.43 -10.06
N LEU A 66 6.26 -5.54 -9.74
CA LEU A 66 5.25 -5.81 -10.75
C LEU A 66 5.22 -4.72 -11.82
N ASN A 67 5.26 -3.45 -11.40
CA ASN A 67 5.21 -2.33 -12.33
C ASN A 67 6.45 -2.28 -13.24
N VAL A 68 7.66 -2.32 -12.66
CA VAL A 68 8.92 -2.26 -13.41
C VAL A 68 9.01 -3.39 -14.43
N THR A 69 8.64 -4.59 -14.02
CA THR A 69 8.75 -5.77 -14.90
C THR A 69 7.67 -5.79 -15.98
N THR A 70 6.46 -5.34 -15.68
CA THR A 70 5.40 -5.21 -16.70
C THR A 70 5.68 -4.06 -17.67
N GLN A 71 6.22 -2.92 -17.23
CA GLN A 71 6.68 -1.85 -18.10
C GLN A 71 7.78 -2.32 -19.03
N ALA A 72 8.72 -3.13 -18.53
CA ALA A 72 9.74 -3.73 -19.38
C ALA A 72 9.15 -4.67 -20.43
N MET A 73 8.12 -5.45 -20.07
CA MET A 73 7.38 -6.33 -20.96
C MET A 73 6.64 -5.52 -22.05
N ASP A 74 6.03 -4.41 -21.71
CA ASP A 74 5.33 -3.52 -22.65
C ASP A 74 6.28 -2.91 -23.70
N VAL A 75 7.56 -2.78 -23.35
CA VAL A 75 8.64 -2.35 -24.27
C VAL A 75 9.26 -3.52 -25.04
N GLY A 76 8.90 -4.77 -24.68
CA GLY A 76 9.33 -5.98 -25.37
C GLY A 76 10.32 -6.88 -24.60
N ALA A 77 10.69 -6.52 -23.36
CA ALA A 77 11.58 -7.33 -22.53
C ALA A 77 10.78 -8.28 -21.63
N LEU A 78 10.61 -9.55 -22.04
CA LEU A 78 9.83 -10.54 -21.30
C LEU A 78 10.54 -11.13 -20.08
N THR A 79 11.85 -11.32 -20.15
CA THR A 79 12.66 -11.98 -19.11
C THR A 79 12.56 -11.31 -17.72
N PRO A 80 12.63 -9.98 -17.59
CA PRO A 80 12.49 -9.31 -16.30
C PRO A 80 11.20 -9.67 -15.56
N THR A 81 10.11 -9.93 -16.29
CA THR A 81 8.83 -10.30 -15.71
C THR A 81 8.91 -11.63 -14.97
N LEU A 82 9.59 -12.63 -15.55
CA LEU A 82 9.76 -13.94 -14.91
C LEU A 82 10.59 -13.82 -13.62
N TRP A 83 11.68 -13.08 -13.64
CA TRP A 83 12.52 -12.86 -12.45
C TRP A 83 11.76 -12.09 -11.35
N GLY A 84 11.05 -11.04 -11.73
CA GLY A 84 10.27 -10.26 -10.77
C GLY A 84 9.14 -11.06 -10.13
N PHE A 85 8.50 -11.96 -10.89
CA PHE A 85 7.43 -12.80 -10.33
C PHE A 85 7.94 -13.87 -9.37
N GLU A 86 9.16 -14.38 -9.54
CA GLU A 86 9.81 -15.25 -8.55
C GLU A 86 9.96 -14.56 -7.20
N GLU A 87 10.43 -13.32 -7.19
CA GLU A 87 10.56 -12.55 -5.95
C GLU A 87 9.21 -12.17 -5.34
N ARG A 88 8.23 -11.85 -6.18
CA ARG A 88 6.85 -11.59 -5.72
C ARG A 88 6.25 -12.80 -5.02
N GLU A 89 6.52 -13.99 -5.52
CA GLU A 89 6.03 -15.24 -4.92
C GLU A 89 6.49 -15.38 -3.47
N ILE A 90 7.75 -15.06 -3.19
CA ILE A 90 8.31 -15.09 -1.84
C ILE A 90 7.61 -14.07 -0.93
N LEU A 91 7.43 -12.83 -1.41
CA LEU A 91 6.77 -11.78 -0.65
C LEU A 91 5.29 -12.09 -0.38
N MET A 92 4.58 -12.67 -1.34
CA MET A 92 3.20 -13.15 -1.14
C MET A 92 3.14 -14.29 -0.11
N GLY A 93 4.18 -15.11 -0.01
CA GLY A 93 4.32 -16.12 1.04
C GLY A 93 4.40 -15.49 2.44
N PHE A 94 5.03 -14.31 2.59
CA PHE A 94 5.03 -13.58 3.86
C PHE A 94 3.63 -13.08 4.23
N TYR A 95 2.87 -12.58 3.25
CA TYR A 95 1.48 -12.19 3.44
C TYR A 95 0.61 -13.36 3.88
N GLU A 96 0.76 -14.50 3.25
CA GLU A 96 0.04 -15.73 3.58
C GLU A 96 0.32 -16.18 5.01
N LYS A 97 1.57 -16.12 5.47
CA LYS A 97 1.96 -16.52 6.83
C LYS A 97 1.32 -15.67 7.91
N VAL A 98 1.09 -14.37 7.67
CA VAL A 98 0.49 -13.46 8.67
C VAL A 98 -1.02 -13.32 8.56
N SER A 99 -1.59 -13.47 7.37
CA SER A 99 -3.02 -13.22 7.13
C SER A 99 -3.82 -14.47 6.73
N GLY A 100 -3.15 -15.54 6.30
CA GLY A 100 -3.76 -16.71 5.69
C GLY A 100 -4.17 -16.51 4.23
N SER A 101 -3.86 -15.34 3.65
CA SER A 101 -4.19 -14.99 2.26
C SER A 101 -2.98 -14.37 1.57
N ARG A 102 -2.75 -14.75 0.32
CA ARG A 102 -1.58 -14.29 -0.46
C ARG A 102 -1.73 -12.87 -0.99
N LEU A 103 -2.94 -12.42 -1.29
CA LEU A 103 -3.23 -11.12 -1.89
C LEU A 103 -4.25 -10.33 -1.09
N HIS A 104 -5.37 -10.94 -0.70
CA HIS A 104 -6.46 -10.29 0.03
C HIS A 104 -6.24 -10.47 1.53
N ALA A 105 -5.21 -9.83 2.04
CA ALA A 105 -4.92 -9.84 3.45
C ALA A 105 -5.93 -8.93 4.18
N ASN A 106 -6.53 -9.37 5.25
CA ASN A 106 -7.30 -8.57 6.19
C ASN A 106 -6.54 -8.57 7.52
N TYR A 107 -5.33 -8.00 7.47
CA TYR A 107 -4.36 -8.08 8.54
C TYR A 107 -4.35 -6.84 9.43
N PHE A 108 -4.42 -5.65 8.83
CA PHE A 108 -4.53 -4.41 9.60
C PHE A 108 -5.98 -4.20 10.03
N ARG A 109 -6.15 -3.85 11.30
CA ARG A 109 -7.47 -3.61 11.89
C ARG A 109 -7.40 -2.40 12.79
N ALA A 110 -8.54 -1.75 13.01
CA ALA A 110 -8.62 -0.67 13.97
C ALA A 110 -8.06 -1.11 15.34
N GLY A 111 -7.12 -0.34 15.86
CA GLY A 111 -6.43 -0.62 17.10
C GLY A 111 -5.21 -1.55 17.00
N GLY A 112 -4.76 -1.94 15.80
CA GLY A 112 -3.52 -2.72 15.65
C GLY A 112 -3.51 -3.70 14.48
N VAL A 113 -2.99 -4.92 14.69
CA VAL A 113 -2.92 -6.00 13.70
C VAL A 113 -3.64 -7.25 14.19
N HIS A 114 -4.09 -8.09 13.25
CA HIS A 114 -4.89 -9.27 13.57
C HIS A 114 -4.17 -10.27 14.46
N GLN A 115 -2.92 -10.57 14.18
CA GLN A 115 -2.07 -11.49 14.93
C GLN A 115 -0.62 -11.04 14.88
N ASP A 116 0.19 -11.51 15.83
CA ASP A 116 1.62 -11.23 15.87
C ASP A 116 2.36 -11.98 14.75
N LEU A 117 3.59 -11.58 14.52
CA LEU A 117 4.47 -12.24 13.56
C LEU A 117 4.66 -13.71 13.95
N PRO A 118 4.46 -14.66 13.01
CA PRO A 118 4.83 -16.05 13.24
C PRO A 118 6.31 -16.19 13.57
N LYS A 119 6.63 -17.15 14.44
CA LYS A 119 8.02 -17.41 14.85
C LYS A 119 8.92 -17.71 13.65
N GLY A 120 9.99 -16.96 13.52
CA GLY A 120 10.99 -17.13 12.46
C GLY A 120 10.72 -16.33 11.19
N LEU A 121 9.55 -15.70 11.05
CA LEU A 121 9.23 -14.87 9.87
C LEU A 121 10.15 -13.63 9.79
N ASP A 122 10.51 -13.06 10.92
CA ASP A 122 11.51 -11.99 11.04
C ASP A 122 12.83 -12.34 10.35
N LYS A 123 13.32 -13.57 10.61
CA LYS A 123 14.55 -14.08 9.98
C LYS A 123 14.41 -14.34 8.49
N GLU A 124 13.23 -14.79 8.04
CA GLU A 124 12.97 -15.02 6.62
C GLU A 124 12.91 -13.70 5.86
N ILE A 125 12.25 -12.68 6.42
CA ILE A 125 12.22 -11.32 5.85
C ILE A 125 13.64 -10.74 5.81
N GLY A 126 14.44 -10.91 6.87
CA GLY A 126 15.84 -10.47 6.89
C GLY A 126 16.67 -11.10 5.77
N LYS A 127 16.57 -12.43 5.57
CA LYS A 127 17.24 -13.13 4.45
C LYS A 127 16.81 -12.62 3.08
N PHE A 128 15.54 -12.30 2.93
CA PHE A 128 15.05 -11.68 1.70
C PHE A 128 15.69 -10.31 1.47
N CYS A 129 15.74 -9.45 2.50
CA CYS A 129 16.35 -8.13 2.42
C CYS A 129 17.86 -8.17 2.13
N GLU A 130 18.57 -9.20 2.57
CA GLU A 130 19.98 -9.40 2.23
C GLU A 130 20.19 -9.77 0.76
N ARG A 131 19.28 -10.56 0.19
CA ARG A 131 19.38 -11.06 -1.19
C ARG A 131 18.83 -10.08 -2.22
N PHE A 132 17.74 -9.39 -1.91
CA PHE A 132 16.96 -8.61 -2.84
C PHE A 132 17.73 -7.46 -3.53
N PRO A 133 18.68 -6.74 -2.87
CA PRO A 133 19.51 -5.74 -3.55
C PRO A 133 20.28 -6.27 -4.75
N LYS A 134 20.70 -7.56 -4.73
CA LYS A 134 21.35 -8.19 -5.88
C LYS A 134 20.39 -8.34 -7.05
N ILE A 135 19.14 -8.73 -6.78
CA ILE A 135 18.11 -8.85 -7.82
C ILE A 135 17.78 -7.47 -8.44
N ILE A 136 17.72 -6.42 -7.62
CA ILE A 136 17.56 -5.05 -8.14
C ILE A 136 18.72 -4.70 -9.07
N ASN A 137 19.96 -4.97 -8.68
CA ASN A 137 21.12 -4.69 -9.52
C ASN A 137 21.09 -5.49 -10.83
N ASP A 138 20.66 -6.75 -10.81
CA ASP A 138 20.54 -7.57 -12.01
C ASP A 138 19.47 -6.99 -12.97
N LEU A 139 18.36 -6.48 -12.43
CA LEU A 139 17.33 -5.76 -13.20
C LEU A 139 17.87 -4.43 -13.77
N GLU A 140 18.63 -3.67 -13.00
CA GLU A 140 19.25 -2.42 -13.45
C GLU A 140 20.25 -2.67 -14.58
N LEU A 141 21.11 -3.69 -14.46
CA LEU A 141 22.05 -4.06 -15.51
C LEU A 141 21.36 -4.45 -16.82
N LEU A 142 20.19 -5.06 -16.73
CA LEU A 142 19.43 -5.46 -17.92
C LEU A 142 18.66 -4.31 -18.56
N LEU A 143 18.11 -3.38 -17.78
CA LEU A 143 17.15 -2.37 -18.23
C LEU A 143 17.74 -0.96 -18.28
N THR A 144 18.44 -0.51 -17.22
CA THR A 144 18.80 0.90 -17.05
C THR A 144 19.66 1.42 -18.19
N ASP A 145 20.70 0.69 -18.59
CA ASP A 145 21.59 1.09 -19.68
C ASP A 145 21.23 0.51 -21.05
N ASN A 146 20.15 -0.24 -21.13
CA ASN A 146 19.69 -0.83 -22.36
C ASN A 146 19.24 0.25 -23.35
N ARG A 147 19.85 0.28 -24.54
CA ARG A 147 19.55 1.28 -25.56
C ARG A 147 18.08 1.26 -25.99
N ILE A 148 17.49 0.09 -26.16
CA ILE A 148 16.09 -0.06 -26.59
C ILE A 148 15.17 0.49 -25.49
N PHE A 149 15.42 0.11 -24.24
CA PHE A 149 14.60 0.57 -23.11
C PHE A 149 14.68 2.09 -22.93
N LYS A 150 15.89 2.67 -23.06
CA LYS A 150 16.07 4.14 -23.03
C LYS A 150 15.32 4.82 -24.17
N GLN A 151 15.45 4.37 -25.39
CA GLN A 151 14.77 4.97 -26.54
C GLN A 151 13.25 4.89 -26.47
N ARG A 152 12.70 3.95 -25.69
CA ARG A 152 11.27 3.77 -25.51
C ARG A 152 10.70 4.44 -24.26
N ASN A 153 11.53 5.08 -23.43
CA ASN A 153 11.10 5.70 -22.17
C ASN A 153 11.61 7.13 -21.99
N VAL A 154 12.78 7.47 -22.54
CA VAL A 154 13.35 8.82 -22.43
C VAL A 154 12.58 9.78 -23.34
N ASP A 155 12.25 10.95 -22.81
CA ASP A 155 11.47 12.01 -23.48
C ASP A 155 10.05 11.57 -23.92
N ILE A 156 9.53 10.46 -23.37
CA ILE A 156 8.18 9.96 -23.64
C ILE A 156 7.29 10.19 -22.44
N GLY A 157 6.11 10.76 -22.66
CA GLY A 157 5.13 11.07 -21.61
C GLY A 157 5.66 12.06 -20.58
N VAL A 158 6.34 13.10 -21.03
CA VAL A 158 6.92 14.15 -20.17
C VAL A 158 5.82 14.96 -19.52
N VAL A 159 5.94 15.17 -18.21
CA VAL A 159 5.04 16.02 -17.42
C VAL A 159 5.85 17.07 -16.70
N SER A 160 5.51 18.33 -16.94
CA SER A 160 6.11 19.44 -16.21
C SER A 160 5.69 19.42 -14.74
N LYS A 161 6.47 20.09 -13.88
CA LYS A 161 6.13 20.23 -12.47
C LYS A 161 4.75 20.89 -12.27
N GLN A 162 4.40 21.89 -13.07
CA GLN A 162 3.13 22.62 -12.95
C GLN A 162 1.98 21.72 -13.38
N ASP A 163 2.08 21.05 -14.53
CA ASP A 163 1.05 20.14 -15.01
C ASP A 163 0.81 18.97 -14.03
N ALA A 164 1.88 18.45 -13.41
CA ALA A 164 1.77 17.41 -12.41
C ALA A 164 0.93 17.84 -11.19
N LEU A 165 1.04 19.11 -10.77
CA LEU A 165 0.22 19.68 -9.72
C LEU A 165 -1.23 19.93 -10.19
N ASP A 166 -1.41 20.47 -11.38
CA ASP A 166 -2.72 20.80 -11.95
C ASP A 166 -3.57 19.54 -12.18
N TYR A 167 -2.95 18.43 -12.61
CA TYR A 167 -3.60 17.12 -12.72
C TYR A 167 -3.72 16.37 -11.38
N SER A 168 -3.30 16.97 -10.27
CA SER A 168 -3.34 16.37 -8.93
C SER A 168 -2.59 15.03 -8.84
N PHE A 169 -1.44 14.94 -9.48
CA PHE A 169 -0.57 13.78 -9.39
C PHE A 169 -0.02 13.59 -7.99
N SER A 170 0.25 12.37 -7.64
CA SER A 170 0.84 11.98 -6.36
C SER A 170 1.83 10.82 -6.53
N GLY A 171 2.62 10.54 -5.50
CA GLY A 171 3.57 9.44 -5.53
C GLY A 171 4.65 9.59 -6.58
N VAL A 172 5.00 8.49 -7.23
CA VAL A 172 6.06 8.44 -8.25
C VAL A 172 5.78 9.35 -9.45
N MET A 173 4.50 9.52 -9.84
CA MET A 173 4.14 10.43 -10.93
C MET A 173 4.52 11.88 -10.62
N LEU A 174 4.32 12.32 -9.38
CA LEU A 174 4.69 13.67 -8.95
C LEU A 174 6.20 13.79 -8.68
N ARG A 175 6.80 12.78 -8.05
CA ARG A 175 8.25 12.77 -7.77
C ARG A 175 9.09 12.68 -9.05
N GLY A 176 8.64 11.94 -10.06
CA GLY A 176 9.27 11.91 -11.38
C GLY A 176 9.37 13.31 -12.01
N SER A 177 8.38 14.18 -11.81
CA SER A 177 8.34 15.57 -12.30
C SER A 177 9.11 16.57 -11.41
N GLY A 178 9.92 16.11 -10.46
CA GLY A 178 10.83 16.98 -9.69
C GLY A 178 10.24 17.58 -8.41
N VAL A 179 9.12 17.05 -7.89
CA VAL A 179 8.51 17.49 -6.63
C VAL A 179 8.79 16.49 -5.52
N PRO A 180 9.56 16.86 -4.48
CA PRO A 180 9.92 15.94 -3.39
C PRO A 180 8.78 15.81 -2.36
N TRP A 181 7.60 15.36 -2.80
CA TRP A 181 6.44 15.16 -1.96
C TRP A 181 6.26 13.69 -1.58
N ASP A 182 6.25 13.41 -0.29
CA ASP A 182 6.00 12.07 0.27
C ASP A 182 5.30 12.22 1.62
N LEU A 183 4.12 11.61 1.77
CA LEU A 183 3.33 11.69 3.00
C LEU A 183 4.02 11.06 4.19
N ARG A 184 4.88 10.08 3.98
CA ARG A 184 5.68 9.45 5.05
C ARG A 184 6.61 10.43 5.77
N LYS A 185 6.98 11.56 5.11
CA LYS A 185 7.80 12.64 5.68
C LYS A 185 7.04 13.93 5.93
N SER A 186 6.12 14.31 5.05
CA SER A 186 5.37 15.57 5.15
C SER A 186 4.25 15.51 6.19
N GLN A 187 3.61 14.34 6.33
CA GLN A 187 2.56 14.07 7.32
C GLN A 187 2.73 12.65 7.86
N PRO A 188 3.78 12.42 8.67
CA PRO A 188 4.09 11.08 9.14
C PRO A 188 2.93 10.46 9.90
N TYR A 189 2.73 9.19 9.69
CA TYR A 189 1.72 8.35 10.33
C TYR A 189 2.38 7.10 10.89
N ASP A 190 1.78 6.50 11.92
CA ASP A 190 2.41 5.45 12.74
C ASP A 190 3.83 5.89 13.17
N CYS A 191 4.82 5.04 13.01
CA CYS A 191 6.19 5.32 13.45
C CYS A 191 7.15 5.71 12.31
N TYR A 192 6.66 6.21 11.16
CA TYR A 192 7.55 6.61 10.04
C TYR A 192 8.57 7.69 10.41
N GLU A 193 8.28 8.54 11.40
CA GLU A 193 9.21 9.56 11.93
C GLU A 193 10.52 8.97 12.47
N GLN A 194 10.51 7.69 12.89
CA GLN A 194 11.65 7.03 13.51
C GLN A 194 12.60 6.40 12.49
N PHE A 195 12.23 6.41 11.19
CA PHE A 195 13.00 5.77 10.14
C PHE A 195 13.72 6.77 9.26
N GLU A 196 14.97 6.47 8.96
CA GLU A 196 15.78 7.26 8.02
C GLU A 196 15.71 6.66 6.63
N PHE A 197 15.19 7.43 5.68
CA PHE A 197 15.14 7.06 4.27
C PHE A 197 15.18 8.31 3.38
N LYS A 198 15.56 8.14 2.12
CA LYS A 198 15.59 9.22 1.12
C LYS A 198 14.34 9.16 0.26
N ILE A 199 13.91 10.32 -0.23
CA ILE A 199 12.84 10.43 -1.22
C ILE A 199 13.50 10.56 -2.59
N PRO A 200 13.36 9.58 -3.49
CA PRO A 200 13.87 9.70 -4.84
C PRO A 200 13.05 10.71 -5.64
N VAL A 201 13.75 11.58 -6.37
CA VAL A 201 13.13 12.65 -7.16
C VAL A 201 13.75 12.67 -8.55
N GLY A 202 12.91 12.58 -9.58
CA GLY A 202 13.29 12.72 -10.98
C GLY A 202 13.55 14.17 -11.38
N LYS A 203 13.97 14.39 -12.62
CA LYS A 203 14.29 15.71 -13.17
C LYS A 203 13.47 16.05 -14.40
N ASN A 204 13.30 15.09 -15.32
CA ASN A 204 12.71 15.32 -16.63
C ASN A 204 11.19 15.06 -16.67
N GLY A 205 10.65 14.31 -15.71
CA GLY A 205 9.23 13.99 -15.67
C GLY A 205 8.78 12.99 -16.74
N ASP A 206 9.68 12.22 -17.31
CA ASP A 206 9.42 11.22 -18.35
C ASP A 206 9.17 9.81 -17.78
N CYS A 207 8.85 8.87 -18.65
CA CYS A 207 8.67 7.46 -18.27
C CYS A 207 9.92 6.84 -17.66
N TYR A 208 11.11 7.29 -18.11
CA TYR A 208 12.38 6.79 -17.62
C TYR A 208 12.68 7.24 -16.20
N ASP A 209 12.45 8.52 -15.87
CA ASP A 209 12.63 9.03 -14.51
C ASP A 209 11.65 8.36 -13.51
N ARG A 210 10.42 8.08 -13.94
CA ARG A 210 9.47 7.31 -13.13
C ARG A 210 9.95 5.90 -12.84
N TYR A 211 10.57 5.25 -13.83
CA TYR A 211 11.22 3.95 -13.64
C TYR A 211 12.36 4.03 -12.63
N LEU A 212 13.25 5.01 -12.76
CA LEU A 212 14.37 5.20 -11.82
C LEU A 212 13.88 5.48 -10.40
N CYS A 213 12.86 6.32 -10.23
CA CYS A 213 12.26 6.57 -8.92
C CYS A 213 11.76 5.27 -8.27
N ARG A 214 11.11 4.37 -9.02
CA ARG A 214 10.64 3.09 -8.49
C ARG A 214 11.77 2.16 -8.06
N ILE A 215 12.83 2.12 -8.83
CA ILE A 215 14.03 1.33 -8.46
C ILE A 215 14.63 1.84 -7.15
N GLU A 216 14.80 3.15 -7.01
CA GLU A 216 15.33 3.73 -5.77
C GLU A 216 14.36 3.57 -4.60
N GLU A 217 13.05 3.68 -4.81
CA GLU A 217 12.05 3.41 -3.77
C GLU A 217 12.12 1.96 -3.27
N MET A 218 12.38 0.99 -4.12
CA MET A 218 12.57 -0.40 -3.67
C MET A 218 13.80 -0.54 -2.76
N LYS A 219 14.91 0.14 -3.09
CA LYS A 219 16.12 0.15 -2.25
C LYS A 219 15.84 0.78 -0.88
N GLU A 220 15.15 1.91 -0.87
CA GLU A 220 14.78 2.59 0.39
C GLU A 220 13.74 1.79 1.20
N SER A 221 12.83 1.08 0.56
CA SER A 221 11.90 0.18 1.26
C SER A 221 12.63 -0.97 1.97
N VAL A 222 13.66 -1.55 1.33
CA VAL A 222 14.53 -2.55 2.00
C VAL A 222 15.25 -1.94 3.20
N ASN A 223 15.74 -0.70 3.08
CA ASN A 223 16.37 0.01 4.19
C ASN A 223 15.41 0.19 5.38
N ILE A 224 14.16 0.63 5.12
CA ILE A 224 13.13 0.77 6.15
C ILE A 224 12.81 -0.57 6.81
N ILE A 225 12.64 -1.64 6.02
CA ILE A 225 12.35 -2.98 6.56
C ILE A 225 13.48 -3.45 7.47
N ASN A 226 14.74 -3.25 7.10
CA ASN A 226 15.89 -3.59 7.93
C ASN A 226 15.91 -2.81 9.25
N GLN A 227 15.58 -1.50 9.22
CA GLN A 227 15.45 -0.69 10.42
C GLN A 227 14.29 -1.18 11.31
N CYS A 228 13.15 -1.57 10.70
CA CYS A 228 12.04 -2.16 11.44
C CYS A 228 12.43 -3.47 12.14
N LEU A 229 13.15 -4.36 11.46
CA LEU A 229 13.61 -5.63 12.02
C LEU A 229 14.61 -5.44 13.16
N ALA A 230 15.52 -4.47 13.02
CA ALA A 230 16.53 -4.17 14.04
C ALA A 230 15.92 -3.58 15.32
N ASN A 231 14.88 -2.77 15.19
CA ASN A 231 14.29 -2.01 16.29
C ASN A 231 12.91 -2.51 16.72
N LEU A 232 12.47 -3.70 16.29
CA LEU A 232 11.13 -4.22 16.56
C LEU A 232 10.89 -4.39 18.08
N PRO A 233 10.03 -3.57 18.72
CA PRO A 233 9.82 -3.63 20.15
C PRO A 233 9.01 -4.88 20.54
N VAL A 234 9.20 -5.32 21.77
CA VAL A 234 8.34 -6.34 22.40
C VAL A 234 7.15 -5.64 23.06
N GLY A 235 5.94 -6.18 22.86
CA GLY A 235 4.75 -5.57 23.47
C GLY A 235 3.44 -6.07 22.85
N PRO A 236 2.33 -5.44 23.23
CA PRO A 236 1.01 -5.77 22.67
C PRO A 236 0.96 -5.39 21.18
N ILE A 237 0.10 -6.11 20.46
CA ILE A 237 -0.15 -5.90 19.03
C ILE A 237 -1.53 -5.30 18.74
N LYS A 238 -2.33 -5.14 19.79
CA LYS A 238 -3.70 -4.60 19.72
C LYS A 238 -3.94 -3.70 20.91
N THR A 239 -4.85 -2.74 20.74
CA THR A 239 -5.39 -1.97 21.86
C THR A 239 -6.11 -2.89 22.85
N ASP A 240 -6.07 -2.52 24.12
CA ASP A 240 -6.69 -3.28 25.21
C ASP A 240 -8.21 -3.00 25.37
N ASP A 241 -8.80 -2.23 24.48
CA ASP A 241 -10.24 -1.97 24.48
C ASP A 241 -11.02 -3.13 23.85
N GLY A 242 -11.65 -3.95 24.68
CA GLY A 242 -12.49 -5.08 24.25
C GLY A 242 -13.74 -4.69 23.44
N LYS A 243 -14.10 -3.41 23.39
CA LYS A 243 -15.20 -2.90 22.55
C LYS A 243 -14.77 -2.75 21.08
N ILE A 244 -13.48 -2.61 20.83
CA ILE A 244 -12.92 -2.34 19.51
C ILE A 244 -12.11 -3.54 19.00
N SER A 245 -11.29 -4.12 19.88
CA SER A 245 -10.48 -5.29 19.57
C SER A 245 -11.07 -6.55 20.18
N PRO A 246 -11.17 -7.67 19.43
CA PRO A 246 -11.70 -8.91 19.99
C PRO A 246 -10.81 -9.42 21.13
N PRO A 247 -11.40 -9.77 22.29
CA PRO A 247 -10.67 -10.28 23.42
C PRO A 247 -9.98 -11.63 23.12
N PRO A 248 -8.93 -11.98 23.86
CA PRO A 248 -8.23 -13.26 23.71
C PRO A 248 -9.17 -14.46 23.89
N LYS A 249 -9.00 -15.51 23.09
CA LYS A 249 -9.86 -16.72 23.15
C LYS A 249 -9.90 -17.39 24.54
N LYS A 250 -8.86 -17.25 25.34
CA LYS A 250 -8.82 -17.77 26.71
C LYS A 250 -9.77 -17.00 27.62
N GLU A 251 -9.82 -15.69 27.50
CA GLU A 251 -10.69 -14.80 28.32
C GLU A 251 -12.16 -14.97 27.97
N ILE A 252 -12.50 -15.17 26.70
CA ILE A 252 -13.90 -15.43 26.26
C ILE A 252 -14.52 -16.61 27.00
N LYS A 253 -13.71 -17.61 27.40
CA LYS A 253 -14.18 -18.80 28.13
C LYS A 253 -14.26 -18.59 29.64
N GLN A 254 -13.64 -17.54 30.18
CA GLN A 254 -13.50 -17.32 31.62
C GLN A 254 -14.25 -16.08 32.11
N SER A 255 -14.46 -15.09 31.26
CA SER A 255 -15.12 -13.83 31.57
C SER A 255 -16.40 -13.66 30.76
N MET A 256 -17.51 -13.41 31.46
CA MET A 256 -18.79 -13.10 30.85
C MET A 256 -18.72 -11.78 30.04
N GLU A 257 -17.98 -10.81 30.54
CA GLU A 257 -17.78 -9.52 29.86
C GLU A 257 -17.06 -9.69 28.53
N ALA A 258 -15.95 -10.46 28.50
CA ALA A 258 -15.23 -10.78 27.28
C ALA A 258 -16.11 -11.52 26.25
N LEU A 259 -16.98 -12.41 26.72
CA LEU A 259 -17.96 -13.10 25.85
C LEU A 259 -18.98 -12.12 25.26
N ILE A 260 -19.51 -11.19 26.05
CA ILE A 260 -20.46 -10.16 25.60
C ILE A 260 -19.80 -9.24 24.58
N HIS A 261 -18.59 -8.77 24.85
CA HIS A 261 -17.85 -7.92 23.93
C HIS A 261 -17.57 -8.63 22.60
N HIS A 262 -17.12 -9.89 22.66
CA HIS A 262 -16.94 -10.71 21.47
C HIS A 262 -18.25 -10.85 20.68
N PHE A 263 -19.36 -11.19 21.33
CA PHE A 263 -20.65 -11.36 20.67
C PHE A 263 -21.12 -10.05 20.01
N LYS A 264 -21.08 -8.93 20.72
CA LYS A 264 -21.49 -7.62 20.20
C LYS A 264 -20.61 -7.18 19.03
N LEU A 265 -19.30 -7.38 19.12
CA LEU A 265 -18.36 -6.98 18.08
C LEU A 265 -18.66 -7.68 16.74
N TYR A 266 -19.02 -8.96 16.79
CA TYR A 266 -19.30 -9.76 15.58
C TYR A 266 -20.74 -9.69 15.09
N THR A 267 -21.70 -9.28 15.92
CA THR A 267 -23.11 -9.14 15.54
C THR A 267 -23.48 -7.70 15.16
N GLU A 268 -23.13 -6.72 15.98
CA GLU A 268 -23.49 -5.31 15.81
C GLU A 268 -22.33 -4.46 15.26
N GLY A 269 -21.07 -4.86 15.54
CA GLY A 269 -19.90 -4.02 15.38
C GLY A 269 -19.77 -2.97 16.49
N TYR A 270 -18.74 -2.13 16.41
CA TYR A 270 -18.57 -1.00 17.30
C TYR A 270 -19.22 0.26 16.70
N ARG A 271 -19.75 1.11 17.58
CA ARG A 271 -20.32 2.40 17.18
C ARG A 271 -19.21 3.45 17.13
N VAL A 272 -19.31 4.33 16.17
CA VAL A 272 -18.37 5.44 15.97
C VAL A 272 -19.13 6.73 16.15
N ASP A 273 -18.61 7.65 16.95
CA ASP A 273 -19.24 8.96 17.17
C ASP A 273 -19.45 9.72 15.86
N LYS A 274 -20.41 10.66 15.86
CA LYS A 274 -20.68 11.51 14.69
C LYS A 274 -19.48 12.41 14.45
N ASP A 275 -18.77 12.15 13.38
CA ASP A 275 -17.60 12.93 12.97
C ASP A 275 -17.30 12.69 11.49
N GLU A 276 -16.47 13.54 10.92
CA GLU A 276 -15.95 13.39 9.58
C GLU A 276 -14.43 13.52 9.57
N ILE A 277 -13.76 12.66 8.82
CA ILE A 277 -12.32 12.67 8.76
C ILE A 277 -11.80 12.27 7.37
N TYR A 278 -10.67 12.89 7.00
CA TYR A 278 -9.86 12.48 5.87
C TYR A 278 -8.52 11.96 6.37
N THR A 279 -8.14 10.78 5.92
CA THR A 279 -6.81 10.21 6.17
C THR A 279 -6.21 9.75 4.86
N ALA A 280 -4.93 9.98 4.69
CA ALA A 280 -4.20 9.54 3.53
C ALA A 280 -2.92 8.83 3.94
N VAL A 281 -2.50 7.86 3.14
CA VAL A 281 -1.24 7.15 3.25
C VAL A 281 -0.48 7.21 1.93
N GLU A 282 0.82 7.15 1.99
CA GLU A 282 1.66 7.03 0.80
C GLU A 282 1.66 5.57 0.33
N ALA A 283 0.71 5.24 -0.53
CA ALA A 283 0.69 3.95 -1.19
C ALA A 283 1.73 3.89 -2.32
N PRO A 284 2.14 2.70 -2.80
CA PRO A 284 3.12 2.56 -3.87
C PRO A 284 2.81 3.37 -5.14
N LYS A 285 1.53 3.55 -5.44
CA LYS A 285 1.07 4.30 -6.63
C LYS A 285 0.90 5.80 -6.38
N GLY A 286 0.90 6.21 -5.12
CA GLY A 286 0.71 7.59 -4.70
C GLY A 286 -0.18 7.71 -3.48
N GLU A 287 -0.69 8.90 -3.24
CA GLU A 287 -1.58 9.19 -2.12
C GLU A 287 -2.90 8.43 -2.23
N PHE A 288 -3.10 7.49 -1.33
CA PHE A 288 -4.38 6.80 -1.15
C PHE A 288 -5.10 7.38 0.06
N GLY A 289 -6.24 8.02 -0.18
CA GLY A 289 -7.01 8.72 0.83
C GLY A 289 -8.38 8.09 1.09
N VAL A 290 -8.80 8.11 2.36
CA VAL A 290 -10.13 7.69 2.80
C VAL A 290 -10.80 8.85 3.51
N TYR A 291 -11.91 9.32 2.96
CA TYR A 291 -12.82 10.26 3.60
C TYR A 291 -14.00 9.51 4.17
N LEU A 292 -14.15 9.55 5.48
CA LEU A 292 -15.13 8.80 6.24
C LEU A 292 -16.05 9.74 7.01
N ILE A 293 -17.36 9.54 6.87
CA ILE A 293 -18.40 10.24 7.64
C ILE A 293 -19.15 9.21 8.48
N SER A 294 -19.23 9.43 9.79
CA SER A 294 -20.01 8.64 10.73
C SER A 294 -21.27 9.39 11.19
N ASP A 295 -22.37 8.68 11.32
CA ASP A 295 -23.64 9.17 11.85
C ASP A 295 -23.92 8.73 13.30
N GLY A 296 -22.96 8.06 13.95
CA GLY A 296 -23.11 7.47 15.29
C GLY A 296 -23.55 6.01 15.27
N SER A 297 -23.71 5.42 14.09
CA SER A 297 -24.03 4.00 13.94
C SER A 297 -22.76 3.13 13.82
N SER A 298 -22.94 1.82 13.75
CA SER A 298 -21.84 0.87 13.49
C SER A 298 -21.45 0.78 12.02
N LYS A 299 -22.11 1.55 11.14
CA LYS A 299 -21.82 1.59 9.69
C LYS A 299 -21.49 3.01 9.29
N PRO A 300 -20.51 3.24 8.43
CA PRO A 300 -20.24 4.57 7.92
C PRO A 300 -21.43 5.09 7.11
N TYR A 301 -21.83 6.34 7.38
CA TYR A 301 -22.84 7.03 6.58
C TYR A 301 -22.34 7.20 5.14
N LYS A 302 -21.09 7.64 5.00
CA LYS A 302 -20.43 7.78 3.70
C LYS A 302 -18.93 7.44 3.82
N CYS A 303 -18.44 6.70 2.86
CA CYS A 303 -17.01 6.45 2.68
C CYS A 303 -16.66 6.79 1.23
N LYS A 304 -15.76 7.78 1.05
CA LYS A 304 -15.22 8.14 -0.26
C LYS A 304 -13.73 7.82 -0.27
N ILE A 305 -13.31 7.10 -1.29
CA ILE A 305 -11.92 6.71 -1.48
C ILE A 305 -11.31 7.59 -2.57
N ARG A 306 -10.18 8.25 -2.26
CA ARG A 306 -9.33 8.89 -3.24
C ARG A 306 -8.29 7.89 -3.72
N ALA A 307 -8.44 7.46 -4.95
CA ALA A 307 -7.51 6.55 -5.60
C ALA A 307 -6.54 7.36 -6.47
N PRO A 308 -5.22 7.20 -6.34
CA PRO A 308 -4.24 7.94 -7.14
C PRO A 308 -4.37 7.64 -8.63
N GLY A 309 -4.66 6.38 -9.01
CA GLY A 309 -4.82 5.97 -10.39
C GLY A 309 -5.91 6.71 -11.16
N PHE A 310 -6.97 7.17 -10.49
CA PHE A 310 -8.05 7.91 -11.12
C PHE A 310 -7.58 9.28 -11.65
N SER A 311 -6.81 10.02 -10.85
CA SER A 311 -6.23 11.30 -11.27
C SER A 311 -5.13 11.12 -12.32
N HIS A 312 -4.30 10.08 -12.18
CA HIS A 312 -3.27 9.79 -13.16
C HIS A 312 -3.84 9.44 -14.53
N LEU A 313 -4.90 8.63 -14.60
CA LEU A 313 -5.53 8.22 -15.86
C LEU A 313 -6.17 9.41 -16.58
N GLN A 314 -6.67 10.40 -15.86
CA GLN A 314 -7.25 11.62 -16.46
C GLN A 314 -6.26 12.37 -17.36
N ALA A 315 -4.97 12.31 -17.08
CA ALA A 315 -3.93 12.96 -17.86
C ALA A 315 -3.47 12.15 -19.09
N MET A 316 -4.07 10.99 -19.36
CA MET A 316 -3.60 10.10 -20.43
C MET A 316 -3.61 10.78 -21.80
N ASP A 317 -4.65 11.52 -22.14
CA ASP A 317 -4.74 12.26 -23.41
C ASP A 317 -3.60 13.27 -23.57
N TYR A 318 -3.26 13.96 -22.48
CA TYR A 318 -2.15 14.91 -22.46
C TYR A 318 -0.80 14.19 -22.67
N LEU A 319 -0.59 13.06 -22.00
CA LEU A 319 0.66 12.30 -22.02
C LEU A 319 0.94 11.60 -23.36
N ILE A 320 -0.11 11.25 -24.12
CA ILE A 320 0.01 10.51 -25.37
C ILE A 320 0.10 11.47 -26.56
N LYS A 321 -0.40 12.68 -26.43
CA LYS A 321 -0.49 13.64 -27.53
C LYS A 321 0.90 13.93 -28.13
N GLY A 322 1.02 13.67 -29.43
CA GLY A 322 2.29 13.90 -30.16
C GLY A 322 3.26 12.71 -30.16
N HIS A 323 2.92 11.63 -29.47
CA HIS A 323 3.68 10.39 -29.44
C HIS A 323 3.14 9.33 -30.41
N MET A 324 3.90 8.28 -30.67
CA MET A 324 3.45 7.16 -31.51
C MET A 324 2.46 6.27 -30.77
N LEU A 325 1.59 5.57 -31.51
CA LEU A 325 0.68 4.58 -30.93
C LEU A 325 1.42 3.51 -30.12
N ALA A 326 2.62 3.15 -30.52
CA ALA A 326 3.48 2.20 -29.81
C ALA A 326 3.99 2.72 -28.46
N ASP A 327 3.92 4.03 -28.19
CA ASP A 327 4.36 4.62 -26.92
C ASP A 327 3.24 4.57 -25.85
N VAL A 328 1.98 4.38 -26.26
CA VAL A 328 0.83 4.30 -25.37
C VAL A 328 1.00 3.24 -24.26
N PRO A 329 1.41 1.98 -24.57
CA PRO A 329 1.70 1.00 -23.53
C PRO A 329 2.82 1.43 -22.57
N ALA A 330 3.88 2.04 -23.06
CA ALA A 330 4.99 2.53 -22.22
C ALA A 330 4.54 3.63 -21.26
N VAL A 331 3.73 4.59 -21.73
CA VAL A 331 3.13 5.64 -20.91
C VAL A 331 2.20 5.03 -19.87
N LEU A 332 1.30 4.14 -20.28
CA LEU A 332 0.35 3.47 -19.39
C LEU A 332 1.09 2.66 -18.30
N GLY A 333 2.11 1.90 -18.68
CA GLY A 333 2.97 1.17 -17.77
C GLY A 333 3.67 2.08 -16.76
N SER A 334 4.16 3.25 -17.22
CA SER A 334 4.81 4.22 -16.35
C SER A 334 3.87 4.85 -15.31
N MET A 335 2.58 5.02 -15.63
CA MET A 335 1.55 5.53 -14.71
C MET A 335 1.14 4.50 -13.64
N ASP A 336 1.43 3.24 -13.86
CA ASP A 336 1.07 2.13 -12.94
C ASP A 336 -0.43 2.06 -12.64
N ILE A 337 -1.27 2.13 -13.66
CA ILE A 337 -2.72 2.09 -13.52
C ILE A 337 -3.20 0.68 -13.18
N VAL A 338 -4.15 0.61 -12.25
CA VAL A 338 -4.97 -0.58 -11.98
C VAL A 338 -6.42 -0.20 -12.17
N PHE A 339 -7.07 -0.78 -13.15
CA PHE A 339 -8.46 -0.41 -13.49
C PHE A 339 -9.45 -0.67 -12.35
N GLY A 340 -9.24 -1.72 -11.55
CA GLY A 340 -10.06 -1.94 -10.35
C GLY A 340 -9.98 -0.80 -9.32
N GLU A 341 -8.87 -0.06 -9.27
CA GLU A 341 -8.72 1.14 -8.45
C GLU A 341 -9.48 2.34 -9.07
N VAL A 342 -9.53 2.41 -10.37
CA VAL A 342 -10.23 3.48 -11.11
C VAL A 342 -11.74 3.28 -11.06
N ASP A 343 -12.21 2.05 -11.23
CA ASP A 343 -13.64 1.70 -11.31
C ASP A 343 -14.38 1.78 -9.97
N ARG A 344 -13.70 1.53 -8.83
CA ARG A 344 -14.20 1.57 -7.43
C ARG A 344 -15.42 0.73 -7.13
#